data_7a577bffefa80db66265bb414d09f932
#
_entry.id   7a577bffefa80db66265bb414d09f932
#
_cell.length_a   1.000
_cell.length_b   1.000
_cell.length_c   1.000
_cell.angle_alpha   90.00
_cell.angle_beta   90.00
_cell.angle_gamma   90.00
#
_symmetry.space_group_name_H-M   'P 1'
#
loop_
_entity.id
_entity.type
_entity.pdbx_description
1 polymer ?
#
loop_
_entity_poly.entity_id
_entity_poly.type
_entity_poly.pdbx_seq_one_letter_code
_entity_poly.pdbx_strand_id
1 'polypeptide(L)'
;MVIAYIDIGEAEDWHWYWSWSTGWDCQTPRPADWPEYIITCDAFGWTGNYPVAYWDPAWKDIIIYGKHTGNYPERDYRSVIDEVIKDGFDGVYLDWVEAFEDTEVIRVAQAKNLNPADEMIAFIREMRVYARLIDPDFLIIQQNAYSLIDGHPELLEVIDDLPGSNLVRWGSDR
;
A
#
# COMPACT_ATOMS: atom_id res chain seq x y z
N MET A 1 20.57 7.72 -4.46
CA MET A 1 19.26 7.42 -3.87
C MET A 1 18.26 7.23 -5.00
N VAL A 2 17.63 6.09 -5.07
CA VAL A 2 16.60 5.73 -6.06
C VAL A 2 15.41 5.17 -5.30
N ILE A 3 14.21 5.74 -5.51
CA ILE A 3 13.00 5.41 -4.78
C ILE A 3 12.01 4.76 -5.76
N ALA A 4 11.43 3.62 -5.37
CA ALA A 4 10.39 2.95 -6.15
C ALA A 4 9.02 3.55 -5.83
N TYR A 5 8.23 3.83 -6.87
CA TYR A 5 6.82 4.18 -6.72
C TYR A 5 6.00 2.89 -6.55
N ILE A 6 5.15 2.85 -5.54
CA ILE A 6 4.21 1.74 -5.31
C ILE A 6 2.85 2.26 -4.87
N ASP A 7 1.78 1.71 -5.42
CA ASP A 7 0.43 1.92 -4.93
C ASP A 7 0.12 0.93 -3.80
N ILE A 8 -0.34 1.43 -2.67
CA ILE A 8 -0.64 0.61 -1.50
C ILE A 8 -2.13 0.54 -1.15
N GLY A 9 -2.90 1.46 -1.67
CA GLY A 9 -4.35 1.57 -1.45
C GLY A 9 -5.20 0.93 -2.53
N GLU A 10 -4.61 0.62 -3.68
CA GLU A 10 -5.28 -0.01 -4.82
C GLU A 10 -4.55 -1.25 -5.33
N ALA A 11 -5.32 -2.19 -5.85
CA ALA A 11 -4.79 -3.28 -6.66
C ALA A 11 -4.88 -2.90 -8.13
N GLU A 12 -3.84 -3.23 -8.91
CA GLU A 12 -3.68 -2.85 -10.30
C GLU A 12 -3.69 -4.08 -11.20
N ASP A 13 -4.59 -4.14 -12.20
CA ASP A 13 -4.85 -5.34 -13.00
C ASP A 13 -3.76 -5.66 -14.04
N TRP A 14 -2.77 -4.79 -14.21
CA TRP A 14 -1.56 -5.02 -15.01
C TRP A 14 -0.36 -5.48 -14.17
N HIS A 15 -0.48 -5.48 -12.85
CA HIS A 15 0.62 -5.83 -11.97
C HIS A 15 0.85 -7.35 -11.92
N TRP A 16 2.08 -7.79 -11.62
CA TRP A 16 2.47 -9.20 -11.63
C TRP A 16 1.67 -10.10 -10.69
N TYR A 17 1.12 -9.55 -9.62
CA TYR A 17 0.31 -10.33 -8.67
C TYR A 17 -1.12 -10.58 -9.16
N TRP A 18 -1.56 -9.91 -10.22
CA TRP A 18 -2.91 -10.06 -10.73
C TRP A 18 -3.08 -11.39 -11.47
N SER A 19 -3.97 -12.25 -10.97
CA SER A 19 -4.25 -13.56 -11.55
C SER A 19 -5.74 -13.81 -11.74
N TRP A 20 -6.55 -12.78 -11.56
CA TRP A 20 -8.01 -12.83 -11.67
C TRP A 20 -8.48 -12.30 -13.02
N SER A 21 -9.79 -12.45 -13.30
CA SER A 21 -10.40 -11.81 -14.47
C SER A 21 -10.18 -10.29 -14.46
N THR A 22 -10.25 -9.65 -15.61
CA THR A 22 -10.05 -8.20 -15.78
C THR A 22 -11.32 -7.53 -16.32
N GLY A 23 -11.35 -6.19 -16.26
CA GLY A 23 -12.40 -5.40 -16.91
C GLY A 23 -13.71 -5.31 -16.14
N TRP A 24 -13.71 -5.52 -14.83
CA TRP A 24 -14.86 -5.18 -14.01
C TRP A 24 -15.06 -3.66 -13.98
N ASP A 25 -16.28 -3.23 -14.31
CA ASP A 25 -16.68 -1.82 -14.40
C ASP A 25 -17.51 -1.34 -13.20
N CYS A 26 -17.67 -2.20 -12.18
CA CYS A 26 -18.50 -1.96 -10.99
C CYS A 26 -20.00 -1.74 -11.26
N GLN A 27 -20.47 -1.93 -12.49
CA GLN A 27 -21.90 -1.90 -12.83
C GLN A 27 -22.59 -3.25 -12.57
N THR A 28 -21.79 -4.30 -12.47
CA THR A 28 -22.22 -5.67 -12.18
C THR A 28 -21.68 -6.12 -10.83
N PRO A 29 -22.19 -7.22 -10.25
CA PRO A 29 -21.55 -7.80 -9.08
C PRO A 29 -20.08 -8.13 -9.31
N ARG A 30 -19.26 -7.97 -8.26
CA ARG A 30 -17.84 -8.31 -8.30
C ARG A 30 -17.65 -9.75 -8.84
N PRO A 31 -16.69 -9.98 -9.75
CA PRO A 31 -16.39 -11.31 -10.27
C PRO A 31 -16.08 -12.30 -9.15
N ALA A 32 -16.56 -13.55 -9.29
CA ALA A 32 -16.45 -14.53 -8.23
C ALA A 32 -15.02 -15.04 -7.97
N ASP A 33 -14.13 -14.86 -8.93
CA ASP A 33 -12.71 -15.19 -8.84
C ASP A 33 -11.86 -14.11 -8.15
N TRP A 34 -12.44 -12.93 -7.89
CA TRP A 34 -11.73 -11.82 -7.25
C TRP A 34 -11.69 -11.98 -5.73
N PRO A 35 -10.55 -11.62 -5.09
CA PRO A 35 -10.42 -11.67 -3.64
C PRO A 35 -11.34 -10.66 -2.95
N GLU A 36 -11.74 -10.99 -1.72
CA GLU A 36 -12.67 -10.16 -0.96
C GLU A 36 -12.11 -8.81 -0.55
N TYR A 37 -10.80 -8.66 -0.52
CA TYR A 37 -10.16 -7.40 -0.18
C TYR A 37 -10.24 -6.34 -1.29
N ILE A 38 -10.56 -6.71 -2.54
CA ILE A 38 -10.86 -5.73 -3.60
C ILE A 38 -12.29 -5.22 -3.39
N ILE A 39 -12.41 -3.92 -3.14
CA ILE A 39 -13.66 -3.30 -2.68
C ILE A 39 -14.52 -2.83 -3.85
N THR A 40 -13.94 -2.00 -4.73
CA THR A 40 -14.66 -1.31 -5.81
C THR A 40 -13.70 -0.91 -6.93
N CYS A 41 -14.19 -0.21 -7.95
CA CYS A 41 -13.37 0.46 -8.96
C CYS A 41 -12.92 1.83 -8.46
N ASP A 42 -11.81 2.31 -8.98
CA ASP A 42 -11.34 3.67 -8.71
C ASP A 42 -12.42 4.72 -9.06
N ALA A 43 -12.65 5.66 -8.16
CA ALA A 43 -13.67 6.69 -8.29
C ALA A 43 -13.26 7.84 -9.24
N PHE A 44 -11.96 7.98 -9.52
CA PHE A 44 -11.39 9.05 -10.33
C PHE A 44 -11.23 8.67 -11.81
N GLY A 45 -11.56 7.42 -12.17
CA GLY A 45 -11.59 6.92 -13.54
C GLY A 45 -10.28 6.29 -14.01
N TRP A 46 -9.41 5.90 -13.09
CA TRP A 46 -8.23 5.09 -13.40
C TRP A 46 -8.66 3.65 -13.65
N THR A 47 -8.88 3.34 -14.93
CA THR A 47 -9.28 1.99 -15.35
C THR A 47 -8.18 0.99 -15.04
N GLY A 48 -8.54 -0.09 -14.35
CA GLY A 48 -7.58 -1.12 -13.94
C GLY A 48 -7.06 -0.95 -12.51
N ASN A 49 -7.45 0.14 -11.83
CA ASN A 49 -7.17 0.38 -10.41
C ASN A 49 -8.40 0.08 -9.57
N TYR A 50 -8.21 -0.60 -8.46
CA TYR A 50 -9.28 -1.09 -7.60
C TYR A 50 -8.94 -0.90 -6.12
N PRO A 51 -9.63 0.03 -5.41
CA PRO A 51 -9.51 0.21 -3.96
C PRO A 51 -9.57 -1.10 -3.19
N VAL A 52 -8.66 -1.25 -2.23
CA VAL A 52 -8.51 -2.46 -1.43
C VAL A 52 -8.74 -2.23 0.06
N ALA A 53 -9.12 -3.30 0.75
CA ALA A 53 -9.05 -3.38 2.20
C ALA A 53 -7.59 -3.62 2.63
N TYR A 54 -6.78 -2.57 2.70
CA TYR A 54 -5.34 -2.65 2.96
C TYR A 54 -5.00 -3.24 4.35
N TRP A 55 -5.98 -3.36 5.24
CA TRP A 55 -5.87 -4.12 6.50
C TRP A 55 -5.99 -5.64 6.33
N ASP A 56 -6.42 -6.11 5.14
CA ASP A 56 -6.59 -7.54 4.88
C ASP A 56 -5.24 -8.27 4.82
N PRO A 57 -5.08 -9.38 5.54
CA PRO A 57 -3.83 -10.14 5.54
C PRO A 57 -3.36 -10.59 4.15
N ALA A 58 -4.29 -10.90 3.23
CA ALA A 58 -3.92 -11.35 1.90
C ALA A 58 -3.34 -10.21 1.05
N TRP A 59 -3.83 -8.97 1.22
CA TRP A 59 -3.21 -7.80 0.61
C TRP A 59 -1.85 -7.48 1.22
N LYS A 60 -1.73 -7.54 2.54
CA LYS A 60 -0.44 -7.40 3.24
C LYS A 60 0.60 -8.43 2.79
N ASP A 61 0.15 -9.64 2.47
CA ASP A 61 1.05 -10.67 1.93
C ASP A 61 1.58 -10.31 0.52
N ILE A 62 0.77 -9.66 -0.32
CA ILE A 62 1.21 -9.18 -1.64
C ILE A 62 2.21 -8.05 -1.48
N ILE A 63 1.91 -7.06 -0.67
CA ILE A 63 2.74 -5.86 -0.55
C ILE A 63 3.99 -6.11 0.33
N ILE A 64 3.85 -6.81 1.46
CA ILE A 64 4.90 -6.86 2.50
C ILE A 64 5.52 -8.26 2.65
N TYR A 65 4.70 -9.29 2.95
CA TYR A 65 5.22 -10.51 3.56
C TYR A 65 5.50 -11.65 2.61
N GLY A 66 4.83 -11.70 1.47
CA GLY A 66 5.03 -12.72 0.45
C GLY A 66 4.74 -14.15 0.89
N LYS A 67 3.81 -14.36 1.82
CA LYS A 67 3.54 -15.70 2.38
C LYS A 67 2.77 -16.63 1.43
N HIS A 68 2.00 -16.06 0.50
CA HIS A 68 1.11 -16.79 -0.42
C HIS A 68 1.61 -16.75 -1.87
N THR A 69 2.84 -17.11 -2.09
CA THR A 69 3.52 -16.94 -3.39
C THR A 69 3.42 -18.11 -4.35
N GLY A 70 2.56 -19.07 -4.07
CA GLY A 70 2.41 -20.26 -4.93
C GLY A 70 2.06 -19.99 -6.39
N ASN A 71 1.60 -18.78 -6.71
CA ASN A 71 1.19 -18.41 -8.06
C ASN A 71 2.30 -17.74 -8.90
N TYR A 72 3.49 -17.48 -8.32
CA TYR A 72 4.55 -16.73 -8.99
C TYR A 72 5.92 -17.43 -8.89
N PRO A 73 6.02 -18.71 -9.34
CA PRO A 73 7.24 -19.52 -9.15
C PRO A 73 8.46 -19.00 -9.91
N GLU A 74 8.26 -18.11 -10.88
CA GLU A 74 9.34 -17.59 -11.74
C GLU A 74 10.03 -16.34 -11.16
N ARG A 75 9.56 -15.83 -10.00
CA ARG A 75 10.12 -14.63 -9.40
C ARG A 75 11.03 -14.95 -8.23
N ASP A 76 12.15 -14.24 -8.16
CA ASP A 76 13.12 -14.33 -7.06
C ASP A 76 12.66 -13.62 -5.78
N TYR A 77 11.58 -12.84 -5.87
CA TYR A 77 10.97 -12.11 -4.76
C TYR A 77 9.50 -12.50 -4.60
N ARG A 78 8.98 -12.29 -3.40
CA ARG A 78 7.66 -12.78 -2.99
C ARG A 78 6.63 -11.70 -2.75
N SER A 79 7.08 -10.47 -2.47
CA SER A 79 6.23 -9.31 -2.24
C SER A 79 6.74 -8.12 -3.02
N VAL A 80 5.93 -7.06 -3.07
CA VAL A 80 6.34 -5.80 -3.71
C VAL A 80 7.56 -5.21 -3.00
N ILE A 81 7.59 -5.24 -1.67
CA ILE A 81 8.72 -4.73 -0.89
C ILE A 81 9.99 -5.59 -1.11
N ASP A 82 9.85 -6.92 -1.18
CA ASP A 82 10.99 -7.80 -1.52
C ASP A 82 11.58 -7.48 -2.90
N GLU A 83 10.72 -7.22 -3.89
CA GLU A 83 11.12 -6.82 -5.25
C GLU A 83 11.92 -5.52 -5.20
N VAL A 84 11.37 -4.49 -4.59
CA VAL A 84 12.00 -3.17 -4.47
C VAL A 84 13.38 -3.26 -3.81
N ILE A 85 13.51 -4.00 -2.71
CA ILE A 85 14.78 -4.16 -1.99
C ILE A 85 15.79 -4.94 -2.84
N LYS A 86 15.38 -6.04 -3.49
CA LYS A 86 16.26 -6.86 -4.34
C LYS A 86 16.74 -6.14 -5.58
N ASP A 87 15.91 -5.27 -6.14
CA ASP A 87 16.27 -4.45 -7.30
C ASP A 87 17.17 -3.27 -6.93
N GLY A 88 17.47 -3.09 -5.63
CA GLY A 88 18.45 -2.11 -5.15
C GLY A 88 17.92 -0.68 -5.03
N PHE A 89 16.62 -0.53 -4.82
CA PHE A 89 16.04 0.77 -4.47
C PHE A 89 16.34 1.11 -2.99
N ASP A 90 16.53 2.38 -2.72
CA ASP A 90 16.82 2.91 -1.38
C ASP A 90 15.54 3.08 -0.52
N GLY A 91 14.35 2.89 -1.12
CA GLY A 91 13.07 3.06 -0.44
C GLY A 91 11.88 3.07 -1.39
N VAL A 92 10.72 3.39 -0.84
CA VAL A 92 9.44 3.47 -1.55
C VAL A 92 8.80 4.84 -1.44
N TYR A 93 8.08 5.24 -2.51
CA TYR A 93 7.19 6.37 -2.57
C TYR A 93 5.77 5.83 -2.65
N LEU A 94 5.04 5.99 -1.54
CA LEU A 94 3.73 5.38 -1.34
C LEU A 94 2.64 6.24 -1.98
N ASP A 95 1.96 5.67 -2.96
CA ASP A 95 0.77 6.28 -3.54
C ASP A 95 -0.51 5.73 -2.92
N TRP A 96 -1.54 6.50 -3.13
CA TRP A 96 -2.91 6.28 -2.69
C TRP A 96 -3.05 6.00 -1.18
N VAL A 97 -2.21 6.64 -0.38
CA VAL A 97 -2.35 6.64 1.09
C VAL A 97 -3.71 7.23 1.48
N GLU A 98 -4.29 8.12 0.65
CA GLU A 98 -5.62 8.70 0.81
C GLU A 98 -6.77 7.69 0.76
N ALA A 99 -6.52 6.41 0.47
CA ALA A 99 -7.53 5.36 0.50
C ALA A 99 -8.37 5.37 1.80
N PHE A 100 -7.82 5.84 2.91
CA PHE A 100 -8.56 5.96 4.18
C PHE A 100 -9.71 6.98 4.14
N GLU A 101 -9.74 7.89 3.15
CA GLU A 101 -10.78 8.88 2.92
C GLU A 101 -11.81 8.42 1.86
N ASP A 102 -11.54 7.33 1.15
CA ASP A 102 -12.46 6.80 0.14
C ASP A 102 -13.77 6.31 0.78
N THR A 103 -14.89 6.68 0.20
CA THR A 103 -16.23 6.41 0.76
C THR A 103 -16.51 4.91 0.89
N GLU A 104 -16.11 4.10 -0.09
CA GLU A 104 -16.37 2.66 -0.07
C GLU A 104 -15.41 1.94 0.87
N VAL A 105 -14.15 2.39 0.94
CA VAL A 105 -13.16 1.90 1.92
C VAL A 105 -13.65 2.18 3.33
N ILE A 106 -14.10 3.42 3.62
CA ILE A 106 -14.68 3.80 4.92
C ILE A 106 -15.87 2.90 5.26
N ARG A 107 -16.79 2.71 4.32
CA ARG A 107 -17.99 1.88 4.53
C ARG A 107 -17.62 0.43 4.90
N VAL A 108 -16.64 -0.16 4.21
CA VAL A 108 -16.20 -1.53 4.47
C VAL A 108 -15.46 -1.65 5.80
N ALA A 109 -14.60 -0.68 6.13
CA ALA A 109 -13.91 -0.62 7.41
C ALA A 109 -14.89 -0.53 8.59
N GLN A 110 -15.85 0.40 8.50
CA GLN A 110 -16.88 0.61 9.54
C GLN A 110 -17.74 -0.63 9.75
N ALA A 111 -18.08 -1.37 8.70
CA ALA A 111 -18.82 -2.63 8.81
C ALA A 111 -18.05 -3.71 9.60
N LYS A 112 -16.73 -3.59 9.68
CA LYS A 112 -15.83 -4.44 10.46
C LYS A 112 -15.43 -3.81 11.82
N ASN A 113 -15.99 -2.66 12.19
CA ASN A 113 -15.62 -1.86 13.36
C ASN A 113 -14.14 -1.42 13.35
N LEU A 114 -13.58 -1.12 12.18
CA LEU A 114 -12.23 -0.61 11.99
C LEU A 114 -12.26 0.90 11.71
N ASN A 115 -11.20 1.60 12.12
CA ASN A 115 -10.92 2.96 11.72
C ASN A 115 -9.95 2.93 10.53
N PRO A 116 -10.33 3.37 9.33
CA PRO A 116 -9.47 3.27 8.15
C PRO A 116 -8.15 4.06 8.29
N ALA A 117 -8.14 5.19 8.99
CA ALA A 117 -6.92 5.96 9.22
C ALA A 117 -5.92 5.19 10.11
N ASP A 118 -6.39 4.60 11.21
CA ASP A 118 -5.55 3.78 12.10
C ASP A 118 -4.99 2.56 11.36
N GLU A 119 -5.80 1.92 10.51
CA GLU A 119 -5.38 0.77 9.71
C GLU A 119 -4.32 1.14 8.65
N MET A 120 -4.43 2.32 8.02
CA MET A 120 -3.43 2.79 7.06
C MET A 120 -2.09 3.05 7.75
N ILE A 121 -2.11 3.70 8.90
CA ILE A 121 -0.89 3.93 9.71
C ILE A 121 -0.27 2.60 10.13
N ALA A 122 -1.08 1.65 10.58
CA ALA A 122 -0.60 0.32 10.95
C ALA A 122 0.04 -0.40 9.76
N PHE A 123 -0.57 -0.32 8.58
CA PHE A 123 -0.05 -0.92 7.34
C PHE A 123 1.30 -0.32 6.94
N ILE A 124 1.44 1.00 6.93
CA ILE A 124 2.72 1.68 6.63
C ILE A 124 3.79 1.31 7.69
N ARG A 125 3.41 1.25 8.96
CA ARG A 125 4.31 0.83 10.04
C ARG A 125 4.82 -0.61 9.86
N GLU A 126 3.92 -1.55 9.51
CA GLU A 126 4.28 -2.93 9.24
C GLU A 126 5.28 -3.02 8.07
N MET A 127 5.03 -2.27 7.00
CA MET A 127 5.91 -2.18 5.83
C MET A 127 7.31 -1.69 6.21
N ARG A 128 7.38 -0.58 6.97
CA ARG A 128 8.65 -0.03 7.49
C ARG A 128 9.41 -1.06 8.34
N VAL A 129 8.72 -1.69 9.28
CA VAL A 129 9.34 -2.69 10.17
C VAL A 129 9.91 -3.85 9.34
N TYR A 130 9.14 -4.37 8.41
CA TYR A 130 9.59 -5.47 7.55
C TYR A 130 10.79 -5.08 6.69
N ALA A 131 10.70 -3.97 5.97
CA ALA A 131 11.76 -3.51 5.08
C ALA A 131 13.07 -3.27 5.84
N ARG A 132 13.01 -2.65 7.03
CA ARG A 132 14.20 -2.33 7.85
C ARG A 132 14.80 -3.53 8.58
N LEU A 133 14.14 -4.66 8.63
CA LEU A 133 14.78 -5.93 9.03
C LEU A 133 15.74 -6.45 7.96
N ILE A 134 15.55 -6.04 6.70
CA ILE A 134 16.35 -6.46 5.55
C ILE A 134 17.38 -5.36 5.22
N ASP A 135 16.93 -4.12 5.11
CA ASP A 135 17.74 -2.93 4.88
C ASP A 135 17.43 -1.86 5.94
N PRO A 136 18.30 -1.67 6.95
CA PRO A 136 18.06 -0.73 8.04
C PRO A 136 17.89 0.74 7.62
N ASP A 137 18.44 1.12 6.48
CA ASP A 137 18.39 2.48 5.94
C ASP A 137 17.23 2.70 4.95
N PHE A 138 16.37 1.70 4.74
CA PHE A 138 15.25 1.76 3.81
C PHE A 138 14.27 2.88 4.14
N LEU A 139 13.94 3.69 3.12
CA LEU A 139 13.11 4.89 3.26
C LEU A 139 11.64 4.61 2.93
N ILE A 140 10.77 5.18 3.74
CA ILE A 140 9.32 5.23 3.50
C ILE A 140 8.92 6.68 3.27
N ILE A 141 8.56 7.00 2.05
CA ILE A 141 8.14 8.34 1.64
C ILE A 141 6.67 8.30 1.27
N GLN A 142 5.86 9.12 1.93
CA GLN A 142 4.43 9.18 1.67
C GLN A 142 4.13 10.25 0.62
N GLN A 143 3.34 9.90 -0.39
CA GLN A 143 2.71 10.87 -1.27
C GLN A 143 1.39 11.35 -0.65
N ASN A 144 1.12 12.65 -0.69
CA ASN A 144 -0.18 13.23 -0.28
C ASN A 144 -0.64 12.90 1.16
N ALA A 145 -1.96 12.74 1.36
CA ALA A 145 -2.60 12.36 2.64
C ALA A 145 -2.18 13.21 3.84
N TYR A 146 -2.06 14.53 3.66
CA TYR A 146 -1.67 15.48 4.74
C TYR A 146 -2.65 15.46 5.91
N SER A 147 -3.95 15.26 5.62
CA SER A 147 -5.01 15.13 6.61
C SER A 147 -4.78 13.98 7.61
N LEU A 148 -4.10 12.91 7.17
CA LEU A 148 -3.74 11.79 8.04
C LEU A 148 -2.78 12.25 9.15
N ILE A 149 -1.80 13.10 8.83
CA ILE A 149 -0.85 13.64 9.82
C ILE A 149 -1.53 14.59 10.80
N ASP A 150 -2.47 15.42 10.32
CA ASP A 150 -3.18 16.36 11.16
C ASP A 150 -3.99 15.63 12.26
N GLY A 151 -4.57 14.49 11.91
CA GLY A 151 -5.29 13.62 12.83
C GLY A 151 -4.42 12.68 13.66
N HIS A 152 -3.28 12.29 13.11
CA HIS A 152 -2.41 11.22 13.61
C HIS A 152 -0.92 11.61 13.51
N PRO A 153 -0.44 12.54 14.37
CA PRO A 153 0.95 13.02 14.30
C PRO A 153 1.99 11.92 14.52
N GLU A 154 1.62 10.78 15.10
CA GLU A 154 2.47 9.60 15.23
C GLU A 154 2.89 8.99 13.90
N LEU A 155 2.21 9.30 12.80
CA LEU A 155 2.61 8.88 11.45
C LEU A 155 4.01 9.41 11.10
N LEU A 156 4.39 10.58 11.63
CA LEU A 156 5.73 11.16 11.44
C LEU A 156 6.87 10.31 12.02
N GLU A 157 6.55 9.35 12.90
CA GLU A 157 7.52 8.37 13.40
C GLU A 157 7.68 7.18 12.45
N VAL A 158 6.77 7.04 11.49
CA VAL A 158 6.65 5.88 10.60
C VAL A 158 7.12 6.20 9.19
N ILE A 159 7.01 7.45 8.73
CA ILE A 159 7.49 7.91 7.43
C ILE A 159 8.80 8.70 7.58
N ASP A 160 9.61 8.72 6.52
CA ASP A 160 10.89 9.44 6.48
C ASP A 160 10.75 10.81 5.80
N ASP A 161 9.83 10.95 4.84
CA ASP A 161 9.54 12.20 4.16
C ASP A 161 8.08 12.25 3.66
N LEU A 162 7.63 13.50 3.43
CA LEU A 162 6.36 13.84 2.80
C LEU A 162 6.61 15.01 1.84
N PRO A 163 6.64 14.81 0.52
CA PRO A 163 6.93 15.84 -0.45
C PRO A 163 5.99 17.03 -0.33
N GLY A 164 6.57 18.25 -0.27
CA GLY A 164 5.82 19.49 -0.08
C GLY A 164 5.61 19.89 1.38
N SER A 165 5.96 19.05 2.34
CA SER A 165 6.12 19.45 3.74
C SER A 165 7.54 19.98 3.98
N ASN A 166 7.71 20.92 4.92
CA ASN A 166 9.05 21.35 5.38
C ASN A 166 9.66 20.31 6.36
N LEU A 167 9.20 19.06 6.32
CA LEU A 167 9.59 17.99 7.23
C LEU A 167 10.76 17.16 6.68
N VAL A 168 11.79 17.80 6.14
CA VAL A 168 13.04 17.11 5.81
C VAL A 168 13.76 16.78 7.12
N ARG A 169 13.58 15.58 7.65
CA ARG A 169 14.47 15.02 8.66
C ARG A 169 15.72 14.49 7.98
N TRP A 170 16.65 15.35 7.70
CA TRP A 170 18.04 14.92 7.46
C TRP A 170 18.56 14.38 8.78
N GLY A 171 18.89 13.10 8.82
CA GLY A 171 19.51 12.49 9.98
C GLY A 171 20.81 13.24 10.32
N SER A 172 20.75 14.07 11.34
CA SER A 172 21.92 14.50 12.06
C SER A 172 22.14 13.46 13.14
N ASP A 173 23.01 12.49 12.86
CA ASP A 173 23.92 11.93 13.85
C ASP A 173 24.63 10.73 13.22
N ARG A 174 25.83 11.04 12.70
CA ARG A 174 26.93 10.07 12.60
C ARG A 174 28.06 10.57 13.44
#